data_31c16f87f09b48e2027b00ace28e2007
#
_entry.id   31c16f87f09b48e2027b00ace28e2007
#
_cell.length_a   1.000
_cell.length_b   1.000
_cell.length_c   1.000
_cell.angle_alpha   90.00
_cell.angle_beta   90.00
_cell.angle_gamma   90.00
#
_symmetry.space_group_name_H-M   'P 1'
#
loop_
_entity.id
_entity.type
_entity.pdbx_description
1 polymer ?
#
loop_
_entity_poly.entity_id
_entity_poly.type
_entity_poly.pdbx_seq_one_letter_code
_entity_poly.pdbx_strand_id
1 'polypeptide(L)'
;MKDFAGKVVVVTGGAGGIGRALIEKFTDEGMKAVLADVVPDAVERTTAELRAQGRDVLGVVTDVTSLESVEALRDAALAEYGGVHILCNNAGIGSGSEGQLWEHHVNDWRWSLDVNVMGVVNGINAFVPTMIASGEEGHVVNTTSGNGGFTPLINSTIYATTKAAITTMTECLWGQLQETGSKVGASLLYPSTRTPGLLKTGIWRPGANRPDRYDRPGAPPKTGRDSLAMYQQRMDAVGLPVVFAPLSEVADICFEGIRDGVFWITAPSEDQRSKIRARANSQIEITAPTYLLGTNLMATKPESDD
;
A
#
# COMPACT_ATOMS: atom_id res chain seq x y z
N MET A 1 15.88 -13.41 1.81
CA MET A 1 15.35 -14.61 2.52
C MET A 1 15.17 -15.74 1.52
N LYS A 2 15.60 -16.98 1.85
CA LYS A 2 15.50 -18.14 0.92
C LYS A 2 14.59 -19.25 1.46
N ASP A 3 14.43 -19.34 2.77
CA ASP A 3 13.55 -20.31 3.43
C ASP A 3 12.34 -19.58 4.02
N PHE A 4 11.15 -19.97 3.59
CA PHE A 4 9.87 -19.38 3.99
C PHE A 4 9.01 -20.34 4.80
N ALA A 5 9.21 -21.67 4.67
CA ALA A 5 8.37 -22.65 5.31
C ALA A 5 8.40 -22.51 6.84
N GLY A 6 7.21 -22.46 7.46
CA GLY A 6 7.05 -22.30 8.91
C GLY A 6 7.36 -20.88 9.45
N LYS A 7 7.86 -19.97 8.60
CA LYS A 7 8.09 -18.57 8.97
C LYS A 7 6.77 -17.80 9.09
N VAL A 8 6.79 -16.65 9.73
CA VAL A 8 5.59 -15.84 10.04
C VAL A 8 5.60 -14.54 9.27
N VAL A 9 4.51 -14.24 8.56
CA VAL A 9 4.26 -12.95 7.91
C VAL A 9 3.13 -12.21 8.61
N VAL A 10 3.30 -10.92 8.85
CA VAL A 10 2.25 -9.99 9.29
C VAL A 10 1.90 -9.07 8.13
N VAL A 11 0.61 -8.97 7.81
CA VAL A 11 0.11 -8.12 6.72
C VAL A 11 -0.96 -7.17 7.24
N THR A 12 -0.70 -5.86 7.21
CA THR A 12 -1.70 -4.84 7.52
C THR A 12 -2.58 -4.55 6.29
N GLY A 13 -3.88 -4.26 6.51
CA GLY A 13 -4.86 -4.20 5.43
C GLY A 13 -5.08 -5.57 4.79
N GLY A 14 -5.00 -6.63 5.59
CA GLY A 14 -4.99 -8.04 5.14
C GLY A 14 -6.35 -8.62 4.79
N ALA A 15 -7.45 -7.97 5.18
CA ALA A 15 -8.78 -8.51 4.97
C ALA A 15 -9.30 -8.40 3.52
N GLY A 16 -8.56 -7.76 2.62
CA GLY A 16 -8.97 -7.62 1.23
C GLY A 16 -7.86 -7.12 0.29
N GLY A 17 -8.19 -7.02 -0.97
CA GLY A 17 -7.30 -6.43 -1.96
C GLY A 17 -5.92 -7.09 -2.03
N ILE A 18 -4.88 -6.26 -2.15
CA ILE A 18 -3.48 -6.71 -2.20
C ILE A 18 -3.08 -7.45 -0.93
N GLY A 19 -3.52 -6.96 0.25
CA GLY A 19 -3.16 -7.60 1.52
C GLY A 19 -3.64 -9.05 1.61
N ARG A 20 -4.87 -9.34 1.19
CA ARG A 20 -5.38 -10.72 1.11
C ARG A 20 -4.56 -11.55 0.12
N ALA A 21 -4.27 -11.02 -1.06
CA ALA A 21 -3.46 -11.74 -2.06
C ALA A 21 -2.04 -12.05 -1.53
N LEU A 22 -1.42 -11.13 -0.76
CA LEU A 22 -0.15 -11.38 -0.09
C LEU A 22 -0.27 -12.54 0.90
N ILE A 23 -1.31 -12.56 1.75
CA ILE A 23 -1.54 -13.64 2.73
C ILE A 23 -1.72 -14.98 2.00
N GLU A 24 -2.53 -15.02 0.95
CA GLU A 24 -2.75 -16.22 0.14
C GLU A 24 -1.42 -16.72 -0.43
N LYS A 25 -0.63 -15.85 -1.04
CA LYS A 25 0.68 -16.21 -1.61
C LYS A 25 1.66 -16.72 -0.55
N PHE A 26 1.85 -15.99 0.55
CA PHE A 26 2.80 -16.41 1.57
C PHE A 26 2.40 -17.73 2.25
N THR A 27 1.11 -17.97 2.44
CA THR A 27 0.63 -19.25 3.00
C THR A 27 0.73 -20.39 2.00
N ASP A 28 0.62 -20.15 0.69
CA ASP A 28 0.91 -21.14 -0.34
C ASP A 28 2.39 -21.57 -0.35
N GLU A 29 3.30 -20.68 0.08
CA GLU A 29 4.73 -20.96 0.26
C GLU A 29 5.07 -21.55 1.64
N GLY A 30 4.04 -21.98 2.40
CA GLY A 30 4.20 -22.67 3.68
C GLY A 30 4.43 -21.76 4.88
N MET A 31 4.20 -20.44 4.76
CA MET A 31 4.27 -19.52 5.89
C MET A 31 2.98 -19.56 6.72
N LYS A 32 3.11 -19.15 8.00
CA LYS A 32 2.00 -18.76 8.86
C LYS A 32 1.72 -17.27 8.68
N ALA A 33 0.46 -16.85 8.72
CA ALA A 33 0.10 -15.47 8.46
C ALA A 33 -0.67 -14.81 9.60
N VAL A 34 -0.39 -13.54 9.87
CA VAL A 34 -1.22 -12.68 10.71
C VAL A 34 -1.89 -11.64 9.82
N LEU A 35 -3.22 -11.75 9.73
CA LEU A 35 -4.10 -10.85 9.01
C LEU A 35 -4.52 -9.71 9.94
N ALA A 36 -4.07 -8.50 9.68
CA ALA A 36 -4.45 -7.32 10.42
C ALA A 36 -5.30 -6.38 9.56
N ASP A 37 -6.45 -5.93 10.06
CA ASP A 37 -7.32 -4.95 9.40
C ASP A 37 -8.16 -4.21 10.43
N VAL A 38 -8.61 -3.00 10.08
CA VAL A 38 -9.41 -2.15 10.98
C VAL A 38 -10.89 -2.54 11.03
N VAL A 39 -11.38 -3.33 10.07
CA VAL A 39 -12.79 -3.72 9.94
C VAL A 39 -13.03 -5.09 10.58
N PRO A 40 -13.65 -5.18 11.78
CA PRO A 40 -13.80 -6.44 12.53
C PRO A 40 -14.46 -7.56 11.73
N ASP A 41 -15.61 -7.28 11.11
CA ASP A 41 -16.36 -8.26 10.32
C ASP A 41 -15.58 -8.78 9.11
N ALA A 42 -14.72 -7.93 8.53
CA ALA A 42 -13.85 -8.33 7.42
C ALA A 42 -12.70 -9.23 7.90
N VAL A 43 -12.12 -8.93 9.07
CA VAL A 43 -11.10 -9.77 9.72
C VAL A 43 -11.66 -11.15 10.00
N GLU A 44 -12.80 -11.22 10.68
CA GLU A 44 -13.46 -12.50 11.04
C GLU A 44 -13.77 -13.33 9.79
N ARG A 45 -14.50 -12.75 8.85
CA ARG A 45 -14.89 -13.44 7.61
C ARG A 45 -13.69 -13.93 6.81
N THR A 46 -12.72 -13.06 6.54
CA THR A 46 -11.58 -13.42 5.69
C THR A 46 -10.68 -14.45 6.38
N THR A 47 -10.49 -14.35 7.70
CA THR A 47 -9.75 -15.35 8.47
C THR A 47 -10.43 -16.71 8.41
N ALA A 48 -11.77 -16.77 8.59
CA ALA A 48 -12.53 -18.01 8.50
C ALA A 48 -12.45 -18.64 7.10
N GLU A 49 -12.57 -17.83 6.04
CA GLU A 49 -12.43 -18.28 4.65
C GLU A 49 -11.05 -18.89 4.38
N LEU A 50 -9.98 -18.24 4.82
CA LEU A 50 -8.62 -18.70 4.61
C LEU A 50 -8.31 -19.97 5.41
N ARG A 51 -8.79 -20.07 6.65
CA ARG A 51 -8.66 -21.28 7.48
C ARG A 51 -9.45 -22.46 6.88
N ALA A 52 -10.62 -22.21 6.31
CA ALA A 52 -11.41 -23.24 5.62
C ALA A 52 -10.67 -23.80 4.37
N GLN A 53 -9.73 -23.06 3.81
CA GLN A 53 -8.83 -23.50 2.74
C GLN A 53 -7.57 -24.23 3.27
N GLY A 54 -7.48 -24.48 4.57
CA GLY A 54 -6.35 -25.16 5.21
C GLY A 54 -5.14 -24.25 5.49
N ARG A 55 -5.30 -22.92 5.42
CA ARG A 55 -4.23 -21.95 5.68
C ARG A 55 -4.09 -21.67 7.19
N ASP A 56 -2.87 -21.54 7.67
CA ASP A 56 -2.58 -21.14 9.06
C ASP A 56 -2.58 -19.61 9.16
N VAL A 57 -3.71 -19.05 9.61
CA VAL A 57 -3.93 -17.59 9.64
C VAL A 57 -4.52 -17.17 10.98
N LEU A 58 -3.89 -16.19 11.63
CA LEU A 58 -4.43 -15.46 12.78
C LEU A 58 -5.04 -14.14 12.32
N GLY A 59 -6.30 -13.87 12.61
CA GLY A 59 -6.95 -12.57 12.37
C GLY A 59 -6.85 -11.67 13.60
N VAL A 60 -6.41 -10.42 13.41
CA VAL A 60 -6.31 -9.42 14.49
C VAL A 60 -6.90 -8.10 14.02
N VAL A 61 -7.91 -7.58 14.74
CA VAL A 61 -8.45 -6.25 14.47
C VAL A 61 -7.43 -5.20 14.87
N THR A 62 -7.01 -4.35 13.93
CA THR A 62 -5.89 -3.43 14.14
C THR A 62 -6.14 -2.09 13.46
N ASP A 63 -6.11 -1.00 14.22
CA ASP A 63 -6.02 0.37 13.68
C ASP A 63 -4.55 0.78 13.58
N VAL A 64 -4.01 0.83 12.37
CA VAL A 64 -2.60 1.18 12.13
C VAL A 64 -2.26 2.62 12.55
N THR A 65 -3.26 3.49 12.75
CA THR A 65 -3.03 4.87 13.23
C THR A 65 -2.73 4.94 14.73
N SER A 66 -2.96 3.84 15.47
CA SER A 66 -2.66 3.71 16.90
C SER A 66 -1.43 2.82 17.10
N LEU A 67 -0.35 3.37 17.68
CA LEU A 67 0.83 2.59 18.02
C LEU A 67 0.48 1.46 18.99
N GLU A 68 -0.35 1.73 20.01
CA GLU A 68 -0.81 0.72 20.97
C GLU A 68 -1.53 -0.45 20.27
N SER A 69 -2.37 -0.17 19.27
CA SER A 69 -3.04 -1.22 18.48
C SER A 69 -2.05 -2.06 17.67
N VAL A 70 -1.01 -1.43 17.12
CA VAL A 70 0.04 -2.13 16.35
C VAL A 70 0.98 -2.92 17.28
N GLU A 71 1.25 -2.43 18.48
CA GLU A 71 1.98 -3.19 19.50
C GLU A 71 1.18 -4.42 19.96
N ALA A 72 -0.13 -4.29 20.18
CA ALA A 72 -1.00 -5.43 20.48
C ALA A 72 -1.03 -6.46 19.33
N LEU A 73 -0.98 -6.02 18.07
CA LEU A 73 -0.83 -6.91 16.92
C LEU A 73 0.49 -7.68 16.96
N ARG A 74 1.61 -7.00 17.26
CA ARG A 74 2.92 -7.66 17.45
C ARG A 74 2.84 -8.71 18.53
N ASP A 75 2.30 -8.36 19.68
CA ASP A 75 2.24 -9.25 20.86
C ASP A 75 1.36 -10.48 20.57
N ALA A 76 0.24 -10.30 19.87
CA ALA A 76 -0.59 -11.41 19.40
C ALA A 76 0.15 -12.34 18.42
N ALA A 77 0.93 -11.79 17.50
CA ALA A 77 1.74 -12.57 16.56
C ALA A 77 2.83 -13.38 17.29
N LEU A 78 3.48 -12.76 18.27
CA LEU A 78 4.52 -13.42 19.08
C LEU A 78 3.93 -14.51 19.99
N ALA A 79 2.77 -14.26 20.60
CA ALA A 79 2.10 -15.23 21.47
C ALA A 79 1.63 -16.48 20.68
N GLU A 80 1.12 -16.30 19.47
CA GLU A 80 0.60 -17.41 18.64
C GLU A 80 1.72 -18.18 17.94
N TYR A 81 2.72 -17.47 17.38
CA TYR A 81 3.68 -18.07 16.48
C TYR A 81 5.14 -17.99 16.95
N GLY A 82 5.43 -17.31 18.05
CA GLY A 82 6.75 -17.20 18.64
C GLY A 82 7.71 -16.21 17.95
N GLY A 83 7.36 -15.65 16.79
CA GLY A 83 8.23 -14.73 16.06
C GLY A 83 7.54 -14.08 14.87
N VAL A 84 8.19 -13.08 14.28
CA VAL A 84 7.76 -12.42 13.03
C VAL A 84 8.98 -12.30 12.11
N HIS A 85 8.83 -12.77 10.87
CA HIS A 85 9.91 -12.81 9.89
C HIS A 85 9.68 -11.85 8.72
N ILE A 86 8.42 -11.64 8.34
CA ILE A 86 8.07 -10.65 7.32
C ILE A 86 7.00 -9.71 7.88
N LEU A 87 7.22 -8.41 7.71
CA LEU A 87 6.24 -7.37 7.95
C LEU A 87 5.86 -6.71 6.64
N CYS A 88 4.59 -6.83 6.23
CA CYS A 88 4.03 -6.09 5.10
C CYS A 88 3.18 -4.93 5.60
N ASN A 89 3.73 -3.73 5.66
CA ASN A 89 2.99 -2.49 5.87
C ASN A 89 2.22 -2.14 4.58
N ASN A 90 1.04 -2.76 4.43
CA ASN A 90 0.25 -2.66 3.21
C ASN A 90 -1.03 -1.84 3.41
N ALA A 91 -1.52 -1.68 4.64
CA ALA A 91 -2.68 -0.85 4.93
C ALA A 91 -2.52 0.55 4.32
N GLY A 92 -3.55 1.02 3.64
CA GLY A 92 -3.52 2.33 3.02
C GLY A 92 -4.85 2.72 2.39
N ILE A 93 -5.07 4.01 2.28
CA ILE A 93 -6.28 4.61 1.75
C ILE A 93 -5.97 5.56 0.60
N GLY A 94 -6.90 5.68 -0.35
CA GLY A 94 -6.97 6.82 -1.25
C GLY A 94 -7.47 8.04 -0.46
N SER A 95 -6.93 9.22 -0.72
CA SER A 95 -7.35 10.43 0.00
C SER A 95 -8.82 10.80 -0.24
N GLY A 96 -9.40 10.36 -1.35
CA GLY A 96 -10.74 10.77 -1.78
C GLY A 96 -10.84 12.26 -2.10
N SER A 97 -9.70 12.93 -2.18
CA SER A 97 -9.59 14.36 -2.44
C SER A 97 -9.02 14.53 -3.84
N GLU A 98 -9.91 14.82 -4.78
CA GLU A 98 -9.59 15.25 -6.12
C GLU A 98 -9.75 16.77 -6.18
N GLY A 99 -8.98 17.45 -7.01
CA GLY A 99 -9.08 18.89 -7.19
C GLY A 99 -7.79 19.62 -6.87
N GLN A 100 -7.90 20.92 -6.68
CA GLN A 100 -6.75 21.78 -6.46
C GLN A 100 -6.20 21.64 -5.03
N LEU A 101 -4.88 21.70 -4.88
CA LEU A 101 -4.21 21.52 -3.61
C LEU A 101 -4.76 22.45 -2.50
N TRP A 102 -5.05 23.69 -2.84
CA TRP A 102 -5.53 24.71 -1.92
C TRP A 102 -7.02 24.59 -1.54
N GLU A 103 -7.76 23.67 -2.16
CA GLU A 103 -9.16 23.38 -1.87
C GLU A 103 -9.35 22.20 -0.92
N HIS A 104 -8.28 21.43 -0.66
CA HIS A 104 -8.35 20.25 0.18
C HIS A 104 -8.55 20.62 1.65
N HIS A 105 -9.51 19.96 2.30
CA HIS A 105 -9.72 20.11 3.74
C HIS A 105 -8.57 19.50 4.54
N VAL A 106 -8.14 20.18 5.61
CA VAL A 106 -7.00 19.74 6.44
C VAL A 106 -7.19 18.32 7.02
N ASN A 107 -8.43 17.91 7.29
CA ASN A 107 -8.72 16.57 7.79
C ASN A 107 -8.52 15.46 6.73
N ASP A 108 -8.53 15.79 5.45
CA ASP A 108 -8.15 14.83 4.39
C ASP A 108 -6.65 14.56 4.45
N TRP A 109 -5.85 15.59 4.72
CA TRP A 109 -4.42 15.46 4.96
C TRP A 109 -4.12 14.64 6.21
N ARG A 110 -4.73 15.01 7.36
CA ARG A 110 -4.52 14.32 8.62
C ARG A 110 -4.83 12.84 8.51
N TRP A 111 -6.02 12.50 8.02
CA TRP A 111 -6.41 11.10 7.88
C TRP A 111 -5.47 10.32 6.95
N SER A 112 -5.10 10.89 5.81
CA SER A 112 -4.20 10.24 4.86
C SER A 112 -2.78 10.07 5.42
N LEU A 113 -2.26 11.06 6.14
CA LEU A 113 -0.97 10.97 6.81
C LEU A 113 -0.99 9.95 7.94
N ASP A 114 -2.04 9.95 8.77
CA ASP A 114 -2.14 9.03 9.90
C ASP A 114 -2.23 7.57 9.43
N VAL A 115 -3.01 7.26 8.39
CA VAL A 115 -3.12 5.89 7.88
C VAL A 115 -1.89 5.50 7.05
N ASN A 116 -1.57 6.28 6.01
CA ASN A 116 -0.57 5.86 5.03
C ASN A 116 0.87 6.03 5.49
N VAL A 117 1.17 7.06 6.31
CA VAL A 117 2.53 7.37 6.76
C VAL A 117 2.74 6.89 8.20
N MET A 118 1.94 7.38 9.15
CA MET A 118 2.10 6.98 10.55
C MET A 118 1.80 5.51 10.77
N GLY A 119 0.87 4.91 10.00
CA GLY A 119 0.65 3.47 10.03
C GLY A 119 1.91 2.67 9.68
N VAL A 120 2.70 3.11 8.70
CA VAL A 120 4.00 2.50 8.37
C VAL A 120 5.03 2.75 9.48
N VAL A 121 5.07 3.97 10.03
CA VAL A 121 5.95 4.31 11.17
C VAL A 121 5.65 3.42 12.37
N ASN A 122 4.37 3.26 12.73
CA ASN A 122 3.94 2.41 13.83
C ASN A 122 4.33 0.94 13.62
N GLY A 123 4.15 0.43 12.38
CA GLY A 123 4.59 -0.92 12.02
C GLY A 123 6.11 -1.09 12.19
N ILE A 124 6.91 -0.16 11.68
CA ILE A 124 8.37 -0.19 11.84
C ILE A 124 8.75 -0.16 13.31
N ASN A 125 8.20 0.77 14.09
CA ASN A 125 8.53 0.94 15.51
C ASN A 125 8.14 -0.29 16.36
N ALA A 126 6.99 -0.89 16.09
CA ALA A 126 6.54 -2.05 16.85
C ALA A 126 7.31 -3.34 16.50
N PHE A 127 7.62 -3.58 15.23
CA PHE A 127 8.11 -4.88 14.78
C PHE A 127 9.62 -4.94 14.54
N VAL A 128 10.23 -3.89 13.94
CA VAL A 128 11.63 -3.97 13.52
C VAL A 128 12.60 -4.25 14.70
N PRO A 129 12.47 -3.61 15.88
CA PRO A 129 13.32 -3.93 17.00
C PRO A 129 13.25 -5.40 17.42
N THR A 130 12.05 -5.99 17.46
CA THR A 130 11.84 -7.40 17.79
C THR A 130 12.42 -8.33 16.72
N MET A 131 12.24 -7.99 15.43
CA MET A 131 12.82 -8.74 14.31
C MET A 131 14.35 -8.72 14.36
N ILE A 132 14.98 -7.59 14.67
CA ILE A 132 16.44 -7.50 14.83
C ILE A 132 16.90 -8.32 16.04
N ALA A 133 16.21 -8.21 17.18
CA ALA A 133 16.55 -8.91 18.41
C ALA A 133 16.47 -10.44 18.29
N SER A 134 15.62 -10.97 17.40
CA SER A 134 15.55 -12.40 17.14
C SER A 134 16.83 -12.98 16.54
N GLY A 135 17.63 -12.16 15.84
CA GLY A 135 18.83 -12.59 15.13
C GLY A 135 18.56 -13.46 13.90
N GLU A 136 17.29 -13.68 13.56
CA GLU A 136 16.87 -14.43 12.37
C GLU A 136 16.83 -13.55 11.10
N GLU A 137 16.79 -14.20 9.93
CA GLU A 137 16.49 -13.47 8.69
C GLU A 137 15.08 -12.92 8.73
N GLY A 138 14.95 -11.65 8.38
CA GLY A 138 13.65 -10.97 8.32
C GLY A 138 13.56 -10.01 7.16
N HIS A 139 12.34 -9.53 6.86
CA HIS A 139 12.12 -8.56 5.79
C HIS A 139 10.94 -7.63 6.08
N VAL A 140 11.13 -6.35 5.83
CA VAL A 140 10.06 -5.34 5.89
C VAL A 140 9.70 -4.92 4.48
N VAL A 141 8.42 -4.99 4.14
CA VAL A 141 7.89 -4.48 2.86
C VAL A 141 6.95 -3.34 3.13
N ASN A 142 7.25 -2.17 2.60
CA ASN A 142 6.38 -1.00 2.68
C ASN A 142 5.70 -0.77 1.32
N THR A 143 4.36 -0.78 1.29
CA THR A 143 3.60 -0.58 0.05
C THR A 143 3.49 0.90 -0.29
N THR A 144 4.18 1.31 -1.34
CA THR A 144 4.12 2.64 -1.93
C THR A 144 3.19 2.66 -3.17
N SER A 145 3.46 3.52 -4.14
CA SER A 145 2.74 3.63 -5.41
C SER A 145 3.62 4.28 -6.46
N GLY A 146 3.40 3.98 -7.72
CA GLY A 146 3.96 4.77 -8.83
C GLY A 146 3.57 6.24 -8.73
N ASN A 147 2.34 6.53 -8.25
CA ASN A 147 1.91 7.88 -7.92
C ASN A 147 2.55 8.33 -6.60
N GLY A 148 3.50 9.22 -6.66
CA GLY A 148 4.29 9.77 -5.57
C GLY A 148 5.67 9.13 -5.44
N GLY A 149 5.79 7.80 -5.49
CA GLY A 149 7.09 7.13 -5.44
C GLY A 149 7.93 7.33 -6.70
N PHE A 150 7.35 7.15 -7.88
CA PHE A 150 8.03 7.45 -9.14
C PHE A 150 7.80 8.90 -9.57
N THR A 151 6.56 9.25 -9.84
CA THR A 151 6.14 10.60 -10.20
C THR A 151 4.77 10.90 -9.59
N PRO A 152 4.51 12.14 -9.11
CA PRO A 152 3.19 12.49 -8.61
C PRO A 152 2.19 12.69 -9.76
N LEU A 153 0.92 12.39 -9.49
CA LEU A 153 -0.21 12.80 -10.30
C LEU A 153 -0.79 14.10 -9.73
N ILE A 154 -0.95 15.11 -10.57
CA ILE A 154 -1.37 16.46 -10.13
C ILE A 154 -2.74 16.49 -9.43
N ASN A 155 -3.64 15.56 -9.77
CA ASN A 155 -5.00 15.50 -9.20
C ASN A 155 -5.12 14.57 -7.99
N SER A 156 -4.00 14.08 -7.45
CA SER A 156 -3.98 13.15 -6.34
C SER A 156 -2.87 13.52 -5.35
N THR A 157 -2.77 14.81 -5.04
CA THR A 157 -1.63 15.40 -4.32
C THR A 157 -1.45 14.79 -2.94
N ILE A 158 -2.51 14.65 -2.14
CA ILE A 158 -2.42 14.10 -0.78
C ILE A 158 -1.88 12.68 -0.81
N TYR A 159 -2.46 11.83 -1.66
CA TYR A 159 -2.01 10.45 -1.80
C TYR A 159 -0.56 10.36 -2.30
N ALA A 160 -0.23 11.13 -3.36
CA ALA A 160 1.12 11.19 -3.90
C ALA A 160 2.15 11.58 -2.82
N THR A 161 1.83 12.58 -2.00
CA THR A 161 2.69 13.03 -0.90
C THR A 161 2.92 11.91 0.12
N THR A 162 1.87 11.19 0.52
CA THR A 162 2.02 10.08 1.48
C THR A 162 2.88 8.95 0.91
N LYS A 163 2.73 8.63 -0.39
CA LYS A 163 3.50 7.55 -1.03
C LYS A 163 4.96 7.96 -1.30
N ALA A 164 5.24 9.24 -1.56
CA ALA A 164 6.59 9.76 -1.61
C ALA A 164 7.28 9.69 -0.23
N ALA A 165 6.58 10.02 0.84
CA ALA A 165 7.10 9.90 2.20
C ALA A 165 7.49 8.45 2.56
N ILE A 166 6.64 7.47 2.21
CA ILE A 166 6.94 6.04 2.42
C ILE A 166 8.18 5.64 1.64
N THR A 167 8.34 6.14 0.40
CA THR A 167 9.50 5.83 -0.43
C THR A 167 10.79 6.27 0.26
N THR A 168 10.89 7.55 0.62
CA THR A 168 12.06 8.10 1.31
C THR A 168 12.34 7.40 2.65
N MET A 169 11.29 7.17 3.44
CA MET A 169 11.42 6.48 4.73
C MET A 169 12.01 5.07 4.57
N THR A 170 11.59 4.34 3.55
CA THR A 170 12.06 2.96 3.34
C THR A 170 13.49 2.94 2.81
N GLU A 171 13.90 3.91 1.99
CA GLU A 171 15.30 4.08 1.58
C GLU A 171 16.21 4.30 2.81
N CYS A 172 15.80 5.18 3.74
CA CYS A 172 16.49 5.40 5.00
C CYS A 172 16.54 4.13 5.87
N LEU A 173 15.40 3.44 6.03
CA LEU A 173 15.34 2.20 6.80
C LEU A 173 16.30 1.15 6.24
N TRP A 174 16.31 0.97 4.92
CA TRP A 174 17.23 0.02 4.27
C TRP A 174 18.69 0.36 4.59
N GLY A 175 19.08 1.63 4.44
CA GLY A 175 20.44 2.09 4.77
C GLY A 175 20.83 1.81 6.22
N GLN A 176 19.94 2.14 7.18
CA GLN A 176 20.16 1.90 8.61
C GLN A 176 20.31 0.41 8.93
N LEU A 177 19.48 -0.45 8.32
CA LEU A 177 19.60 -1.90 8.50
C LEU A 177 20.92 -2.46 7.96
N GLN A 178 21.43 -1.92 6.83
CA GLN A 178 22.76 -2.29 6.31
C GLN A 178 23.88 -1.86 7.25
N GLU A 179 23.86 -0.61 7.73
CA GLU A 179 24.88 -0.07 8.63
C GLU A 179 24.97 -0.83 9.96
N THR A 180 23.84 -1.32 10.48
CA THR A 180 23.83 -2.11 11.73
C THR A 180 24.19 -3.57 11.52
N GLY A 181 24.40 -4.03 10.29
CA GLY A 181 24.66 -5.43 9.97
C GLY A 181 23.49 -6.36 10.30
N SER A 182 22.26 -5.82 10.33
CA SER A 182 21.06 -6.59 10.59
C SER A 182 20.82 -7.65 9.50
N LYS A 183 20.26 -8.80 9.89
CA LYS A 183 19.74 -9.80 8.94
C LYS A 183 18.34 -9.45 8.43
N VAL A 184 17.75 -8.35 8.89
CA VAL A 184 16.47 -7.83 8.41
C VAL A 184 16.70 -6.95 7.20
N GLY A 185 16.06 -7.28 6.09
CA GLY A 185 16.05 -6.44 4.89
C GLY A 185 14.83 -5.51 4.84
N ALA A 186 14.86 -4.57 3.89
CA ALA A 186 13.71 -3.72 3.62
C ALA A 186 13.52 -3.55 2.11
N SER A 187 12.26 -3.46 1.67
CA SER A 187 11.88 -3.25 0.27
C SER A 187 10.65 -2.36 0.15
N LEU A 188 10.56 -1.71 -1.00
CA LEU A 188 9.37 -0.96 -1.44
C LEU A 188 8.57 -1.82 -2.43
N LEU A 189 7.30 -2.04 -2.12
CA LEU A 189 6.37 -2.62 -3.07
C LEU A 189 5.63 -1.51 -3.83
N TYR A 190 5.84 -1.48 -5.14
CA TYR A 190 5.03 -0.70 -6.09
C TYR A 190 4.00 -1.63 -6.71
N PRO A 191 2.73 -1.59 -6.27
CA PRO A 191 1.71 -2.48 -6.82
C PRO A 191 1.61 -2.35 -8.32
N SER A 192 1.98 -3.41 -9.02
CA SER A 192 2.03 -3.53 -10.47
C SER A 192 1.87 -4.97 -10.88
N THR A 193 1.51 -5.20 -12.11
CA THR A 193 1.28 -6.52 -12.68
C THR A 193 1.99 -6.66 -14.02
N ARG A 194 2.29 -7.89 -14.40
CA ARG A 194 2.81 -8.23 -15.75
C ARG A 194 1.67 -8.13 -16.77
N THR A 195 0.46 -8.52 -16.35
CA THR A 195 -0.76 -8.37 -17.13
C THR A 195 -1.25 -6.92 -17.07
N PRO A 196 -1.47 -6.24 -18.20
CA PRO A 196 -2.04 -4.90 -18.21
C PRO A 196 -3.44 -4.86 -17.59
N GLY A 197 -3.71 -3.86 -16.76
CA GLY A 197 -5.03 -3.68 -16.16
C GLY A 197 -4.98 -2.87 -14.87
N LEU A 198 -6.17 -2.50 -14.39
CA LEU A 198 -6.35 -1.82 -13.12
C LEU A 198 -6.37 -2.84 -11.97
N LEU A 199 -5.89 -2.42 -10.82
CA LEU A 199 -5.98 -3.20 -9.57
C LEU A 199 -7.30 -2.90 -8.87
N LYS A 200 -8.18 -3.90 -8.78
CA LYS A 200 -9.46 -3.77 -8.06
C LYS A 200 -9.24 -3.94 -6.56
N THR A 201 -9.01 -2.84 -5.86
CA THR A 201 -8.73 -2.81 -4.42
C THR A 201 -9.67 -1.86 -3.68
N GLY A 202 -9.63 -1.88 -2.34
CA GLY A 202 -10.39 -0.96 -1.48
C GLY A 202 -10.05 0.52 -1.67
N ILE A 203 -8.92 0.84 -2.29
CA ILE A 203 -8.47 2.22 -2.53
C ILE A 203 -9.45 3.05 -3.38
N TRP A 204 -10.28 2.37 -4.18
CA TRP A 204 -11.31 2.98 -5.01
C TRP A 204 -12.55 3.44 -4.23
N ARG A 205 -12.64 3.09 -2.94
CA ARG A 205 -13.70 3.51 -2.02
C ARG A 205 -13.14 4.41 -0.93
N PRO A 206 -12.63 5.59 -1.30
CA PRO A 206 -12.11 6.53 -0.34
C PRO A 206 -13.21 6.92 0.65
N GLY A 207 -12.88 6.95 1.92
CA GLY A 207 -13.83 7.32 2.98
C GLY A 207 -14.72 6.20 3.50
N ALA A 208 -14.69 4.98 2.97
CA ALA A 208 -15.54 3.87 3.46
C ALA A 208 -15.34 3.59 4.97
N ASN A 209 -14.11 3.70 5.46
CA ASN A 209 -13.73 3.44 6.85
C ASN A 209 -13.17 4.72 7.52
N ARG A 210 -13.59 5.91 7.07
CA ARG A 210 -13.11 7.17 7.65
C ARG A 210 -13.73 7.39 9.03
N PRO A 211 -12.94 7.49 10.10
CA PRO A 211 -13.44 7.79 11.45
C PRO A 211 -14.00 9.22 11.55
N ASP A 212 -14.95 9.41 12.46
CA ASP A 212 -15.62 10.71 12.68
C ASP A 212 -14.65 11.84 13.06
N ARG A 213 -13.55 11.51 13.76
CA ARG A 213 -12.51 12.47 14.12
C ARG A 213 -11.86 13.19 12.93
N TYR A 214 -12.03 12.65 11.73
CA TYR A 214 -11.56 13.26 10.48
C TYR A 214 -12.68 13.83 9.62
N ASP A 215 -13.89 13.98 10.15
CA ASP A 215 -15.00 14.56 9.39
C ASP A 215 -14.68 15.97 8.89
N ARG A 216 -15.29 16.31 7.79
CA ARG A 216 -15.20 17.61 7.15
C ARG A 216 -16.48 18.38 7.46
N PRO A 217 -16.47 19.44 8.27
CA PRO A 217 -17.65 20.26 8.49
C PRO A 217 -18.21 20.79 7.18
N GLY A 218 -19.51 20.61 6.93
CA GLY A 218 -20.18 21.04 5.71
C GLY A 218 -19.98 20.15 4.47
N ALA A 219 -19.23 19.04 4.58
CA ALA A 219 -19.11 18.08 3.49
C ALA A 219 -20.39 17.23 3.38
N PRO A 220 -20.73 16.76 2.18
CA PRO A 220 -21.80 15.79 2.02
C PRO A 220 -21.51 14.51 2.84
N PRO A 221 -22.55 13.80 3.27
CA PRO A 221 -22.40 12.55 4.04
C PRO A 221 -21.41 11.62 3.37
N LYS A 222 -20.77 10.75 4.17
CA LYS A 222 -19.88 9.66 3.72
C LYS A 222 -20.63 8.62 2.87
N THR A 223 -21.25 9.05 1.79
CA THR A 223 -21.77 8.14 0.79
C THR A 223 -20.58 7.55 0.08
N GLY A 224 -20.41 6.23 0.20
CA GLY A 224 -19.29 5.53 -0.39
C GLY A 224 -19.19 5.80 -1.89
N ARG A 225 -18.48 6.87 -2.26
CA ARG A 225 -18.12 7.13 -3.65
C ARG A 225 -17.31 5.93 -4.11
N ASP A 226 -17.89 5.13 -4.98
CA ASP A 226 -17.15 4.11 -5.71
C ASP A 226 -16.51 4.81 -6.93
N SER A 227 -15.29 5.31 -6.73
CA SER A 227 -14.54 5.97 -7.80
C SER A 227 -14.24 5.01 -8.95
N LEU A 228 -14.24 3.70 -8.69
CA LEU A 228 -14.08 2.70 -9.74
C LEU A 228 -15.31 2.65 -10.64
N ALA A 229 -16.51 2.64 -10.06
CA ALA A 229 -17.75 2.66 -10.85
C ALA A 229 -17.86 3.91 -11.72
N MET A 230 -17.46 5.07 -11.16
CA MET A 230 -17.42 6.32 -11.94
C MET A 230 -16.37 6.26 -13.06
N TYR A 231 -15.21 5.67 -12.82
CA TYR A 231 -14.19 5.48 -13.84
C TYR A 231 -14.68 4.52 -14.94
N GLN A 232 -15.29 3.39 -14.56
CA GLN A 232 -15.87 2.44 -15.52
C GLN A 232 -16.91 3.13 -16.40
N GLN A 233 -17.85 3.86 -15.81
CA GLN A 233 -18.88 4.59 -16.57
C GLN A 233 -18.28 5.57 -17.60
N ARG A 234 -17.20 6.27 -17.23
CA ARG A 234 -16.49 7.18 -18.17
C ARG A 234 -15.81 6.42 -19.30
N MET A 235 -15.16 5.32 -18.99
CA MET A 235 -14.48 4.49 -20.00
C MET A 235 -15.48 3.84 -20.95
N ASP A 236 -16.60 3.37 -20.44
CA ASP A 236 -17.69 2.81 -21.23
C ASP A 236 -18.28 3.86 -22.19
N ALA A 237 -18.42 5.11 -21.73
CA ALA A 237 -18.92 6.21 -22.55
C ALA A 237 -18.03 6.55 -23.77
N VAL A 238 -16.73 6.23 -23.69
CA VAL A 238 -15.77 6.41 -24.79
C VAL A 238 -15.41 5.10 -25.50
N GLY A 239 -16.13 4.01 -25.21
CA GLY A 239 -15.95 2.71 -25.85
C GLY A 239 -14.68 1.97 -25.47
N LEU A 240 -14.05 2.31 -24.35
CA LEU A 240 -12.83 1.68 -23.82
C LEU A 240 -13.15 0.78 -22.63
N PRO A 241 -13.10 -0.55 -22.78
CA PRO A 241 -13.38 -1.46 -21.66
C PRO A 241 -12.32 -1.35 -20.56
N VAL A 242 -12.77 -1.33 -19.30
CA VAL A 242 -11.87 -1.42 -18.15
C VAL A 242 -11.46 -2.87 -17.93
N VAL A 243 -10.17 -3.14 -18.07
CA VAL A 243 -9.58 -4.45 -17.81
C VAL A 243 -8.98 -4.46 -16.41
N PHE A 244 -9.19 -5.53 -15.65
CA PHE A 244 -8.59 -5.74 -14.33
C PHE A 244 -7.47 -6.75 -14.41
N ALA A 245 -6.35 -6.40 -13.79
CA ALA A 245 -5.25 -7.33 -13.59
C ALA A 245 -5.44 -8.14 -12.29
N PRO A 246 -4.99 -9.41 -12.25
CA PRO A 246 -5.10 -10.24 -11.06
C PRO A 246 -4.22 -9.73 -9.92
N LEU A 247 -4.78 -9.61 -8.72
CA LEU A 247 -4.01 -9.17 -7.55
C LEU A 247 -2.97 -10.20 -7.10
N SER A 248 -3.14 -11.46 -7.46
CA SER A 248 -2.15 -12.52 -7.24
C SER A 248 -0.81 -12.22 -7.89
N GLU A 249 -0.79 -11.57 -9.07
CA GLU A 249 0.48 -11.17 -9.71
C GLU A 249 1.26 -10.15 -8.86
N VAL A 250 0.57 -9.24 -8.16
CA VAL A 250 1.22 -8.30 -7.23
C VAL A 250 1.87 -9.07 -6.07
N ALA A 251 1.17 -10.08 -5.56
CA ALA A 251 1.68 -10.92 -4.48
C ALA A 251 2.85 -11.79 -4.94
N ASP A 252 2.80 -12.36 -6.15
CA ASP A 252 3.90 -13.11 -6.74
C ASP A 252 5.15 -12.24 -6.91
N ILE A 253 4.99 -11.04 -7.47
CA ILE A 253 6.09 -10.07 -7.65
C ILE A 253 6.68 -9.66 -6.30
N CYS A 254 5.84 -9.47 -5.28
CA CYS A 254 6.28 -9.16 -3.92
C CYS A 254 7.12 -10.30 -3.33
N PHE A 255 6.62 -11.52 -3.40
CA PHE A 255 7.29 -12.71 -2.90
C PHE A 255 8.64 -12.94 -3.60
N GLU A 256 8.66 -12.90 -4.94
CA GLU A 256 9.87 -13.01 -5.75
C GLU A 256 10.90 -11.93 -5.34
N GLY A 257 10.44 -10.69 -5.18
CA GLY A 257 11.31 -9.57 -4.79
C GLY A 257 11.97 -9.78 -3.42
N ILE A 258 11.22 -10.26 -2.42
CA ILE A 258 11.77 -10.59 -1.10
C ILE A 258 12.77 -11.73 -1.21
N ARG A 259 12.41 -12.81 -1.92
CA ARG A 259 13.27 -13.98 -2.15
C ARG A 259 14.61 -13.59 -2.77
N ASP A 260 14.57 -12.69 -3.73
CA ASP A 260 15.74 -12.30 -4.53
C ASP A 260 16.46 -11.05 -3.98
N GLY A 261 16.00 -10.49 -2.85
CA GLY A 261 16.62 -9.34 -2.19
C GLY A 261 16.49 -8.03 -2.96
N VAL A 262 15.41 -7.87 -3.74
CA VAL A 262 15.16 -6.68 -4.55
C VAL A 262 14.59 -5.56 -3.69
N PHE A 263 15.21 -4.37 -3.71
CA PHE A 263 14.70 -3.20 -2.97
C PHE A 263 13.46 -2.57 -3.65
N TRP A 264 13.51 -2.34 -4.96
CA TRP A 264 12.42 -1.75 -5.75
C TRP A 264 11.55 -2.85 -6.36
N ILE A 265 10.59 -3.37 -5.60
CA ILE A 265 9.72 -4.46 -6.05
C ILE A 265 8.62 -3.89 -6.95
N THR A 266 8.70 -4.20 -8.23
CA THR A 266 7.73 -3.77 -9.26
C THR A 266 7.85 -4.66 -10.51
N ALA A 267 6.78 -4.77 -11.28
CA ALA A 267 6.87 -5.23 -12.66
C ALA A 267 7.41 -4.07 -13.51
N PRO A 268 8.60 -4.18 -14.09
CA PRO A 268 9.22 -3.07 -14.83
C PRO A 268 8.45 -2.78 -16.12
N SER A 269 8.22 -1.49 -16.39
CA SER A 269 7.66 -1.02 -17.66
C SER A 269 8.47 0.16 -18.20
N GLU A 270 8.50 0.34 -19.52
CA GLU A 270 9.22 1.47 -20.11
C GLU A 270 8.51 2.80 -19.82
N ASP A 271 7.19 2.81 -19.70
CA ASP A 271 6.44 3.99 -19.26
C ASP A 271 6.89 4.47 -17.88
N GLN A 272 7.03 3.56 -16.91
CA GLN A 272 7.54 3.90 -15.58
C GLN A 272 8.97 4.44 -15.63
N ARG A 273 9.86 3.80 -16.38
CA ARG A 273 11.25 4.25 -16.55
C ARG A 273 11.32 5.64 -17.17
N SER A 274 10.51 5.90 -18.19
CA SER A 274 10.42 7.20 -18.84
C SER A 274 9.98 8.30 -17.87
N LYS A 275 8.96 8.05 -17.05
CA LYS A 275 8.48 8.99 -16.02
C LYS A 275 9.54 9.27 -14.96
N ILE A 276 10.25 8.25 -14.48
CA ILE A 276 11.34 8.41 -13.52
C ILE A 276 12.47 9.27 -14.12
N ARG A 277 12.89 8.98 -15.36
CA ARG A 277 13.92 9.76 -16.07
C ARG A 277 13.50 11.22 -16.24
N ALA A 278 12.25 11.48 -16.67
CA ALA A 278 11.75 12.84 -16.86
C ALA A 278 11.78 13.66 -15.56
N ARG A 279 11.38 13.05 -14.43
CA ARG A 279 11.48 13.67 -13.11
C ARG A 279 12.93 13.93 -12.71
N ALA A 280 13.80 12.94 -12.86
CA ALA A 280 15.21 13.07 -12.51
C ALA A 280 15.92 14.13 -13.37
N ASN A 281 15.69 14.14 -14.68
CA ASN A 281 16.27 15.13 -15.58
C ASN A 281 15.84 16.55 -15.22
N SER A 282 14.56 16.78 -14.90
CA SER A 282 14.08 18.08 -14.44
C SER A 282 14.83 18.59 -13.19
N GLN A 283 15.20 17.69 -12.29
CA GLN A 283 16.00 18.03 -11.09
C GLN A 283 17.48 18.27 -11.43
N ILE A 284 18.07 17.45 -12.28
CA ILE A 284 19.47 17.57 -12.71
C ILE A 284 19.69 18.88 -13.48
N GLU A 285 18.77 19.20 -14.37
CA GLU A 285 18.82 20.38 -15.23
C GLU A 285 18.27 21.65 -14.56
N ILE A 286 17.76 21.52 -13.32
CA ILE A 286 17.16 22.63 -12.53
C ILE A 286 16.06 23.35 -13.32
N THR A 287 15.19 22.58 -13.97
CA THR A 287 14.07 23.09 -14.77
C THR A 287 12.73 22.90 -14.08
N ALA A 288 11.70 23.62 -14.52
CA ALA A 288 10.34 23.43 -14.01
C ALA A 288 9.84 22.00 -14.29
N PRO A 289 8.96 21.42 -13.42
CA PRO A 289 8.46 20.07 -13.56
C PRO A 289 7.40 19.90 -14.65
N THR A 290 7.75 20.32 -15.87
CA THR A 290 6.84 20.30 -17.04
C THR A 290 6.39 18.90 -17.43
N TYR A 291 7.10 17.85 -16.99
CA TYR A 291 6.70 16.45 -17.15
C TYR A 291 5.35 16.10 -16.48
N LEU A 292 4.85 16.98 -15.59
CA LEU A 292 3.51 16.84 -14.98
C LEU A 292 2.38 17.37 -15.87
N LEU A 293 2.70 18.20 -16.86
CA LEU A 293 1.69 18.80 -17.74
C LEU A 293 1.19 17.74 -18.73
N GLY A 294 -0.13 17.68 -18.93
CA GLY A 294 -0.77 16.68 -19.79
C GLY A 294 -0.94 15.28 -19.17
N THR A 295 -0.46 15.04 -17.95
CA THR A 295 -0.67 13.74 -17.25
C THR A 295 -2.06 13.62 -16.63
N ASN A 296 -2.95 14.55 -16.90
CA ASN A 296 -4.29 14.58 -16.35
C ASN A 296 -5.20 13.56 -17.05
N LEU A 297 -5.10 12.29 -16.65
CA LEU A 297 -5.99 11.20 -17.11
C LEU A 297 -7.48 11.46 -16.80
N MET A 298 -7.80 12.51 -16.06
CA MET A 298 -9.15 12.89 -15.64
C MET A 298 -9.68 14.16 -16.33
N ALA A 299 -8.88 14.85 -17.10
CA ALA A 299 -9.24 16.12 -17.75
C ALA A 299 -9.48 15.98 -19.26
N THR A 300 -10.45 15.18 -19.65
CA THR A 300 -11.21 15.55 -20.82
C THR A 300 -12.39 16.41 -20.34
N LYS A 301 -12.22 17.73 -20.27
CA LYS A 301 -13.38 18.62 -20.41
C LYS A 301 -14.08 18.20 -21.71
N PRO A 302 -15.42 18.01 -21.71
CA PRO A 302 -16.14 18.04 -22.97
C PRO A 302 -15.80 19.41 -23.59
N GLU A 303 -15.36 19.40 -24.83
CA GLU A 303 -15.31 20.62 -25.64
C GLU A 303 -16.69 21.27 -25.52
N SER A 304 -16.73 22.49 -25.02
CA SER A 304 -17.92 23.32 -25.11
C SER A 304 -18.13 23.57 -26.60
N ASP A 305 -19.17 22.98 -27.18
CA ASP A 305 -19.71 23.45 -28.43
C ASP A 305 -20.12 24.91 -28.25
N ASP A 306 -19.31 25.82 -28.76
CA ASP A 306 -19.70 27.20 -29.09
C ASP A 306 -20.25 27.25 -30.53
#